data_c34c96e8c8c768e953d91f69f469e19d
#
_entry.id   c34c96e8c8c768e953d91f69f469e19d
#
_cell.length_a   1.000
_cell.length_b   1.000
_cell.length_c   1.000
_cell.angle_alpha   90.00
_cell.angle_beta   90.00
_cell.angle_gamma   90.00
#
_symmetry.space_group_name_H-M   'P 1'
#
loop_
_entity.id
_entity.type
_entity.pdbx_description
1 polymer ?
#
loop_
_entity_poly.entity_id
_entity_poly.type
_entity_poly.pdbx_seq_one_letter_code
_entity_poly.pdbx_strand_id
1 'polypeptide(L)'
;TPAGKAAHFPWLPAASTPLPVIGVPINSTLDGMDALLAIVQMPPGIPVATVGINGALNAAILAVQMLSLGDEQLAGKLKNYKKGLAKKIVDANEKLAQVKYAFKTN
;
A
#
# COMPACT_ATOMS: atom_id res chain seq x y z
N THR A 1 4.34 3.70 9.37
CA THR A 1 5.57 3.41 10.13
C THR A 1 6.33 2.28 9.45
N PRO A 2 7.47 2.52 8.79
CA PRO A 2 8.30 1.49 8.18
C PRO A 2 9.09 0.75 9.27
N ALA A 3 9.24 -0.56 9.14
CA ALA A 3 10.05 -1.38 10.02
C ALA A 3 10.56 -2.65 9.32
N GLY A 4 11.79 -3.02 9.57
CA GLY A 4 12.43 -4.24 9.08
C GLY A 4 12.78 -5.21 10.22
N LYS A 5 13.23 -6.42 9.88
CA LYS A 5 13.56 -7.49 10.83
C LYS A 5 12.38 -7.83 11.74
N ALA A 6 12.59 -7.99 13.06
CA ALA A 6 11.53 -8.17 14.05
C ALA A 6 10.77 -6.85 14.27
N ALA A 7 9.97 -6.45 13.31
CA ALA A 7 9.43 -5.13 13.09
C ALA A 7 8.34 -4.71 14.11
N HIS A 8 8.70 -4.56 15.38
CA HIS A 8 7.80 -4.15 16.47
C HIS A 8 7.53 -2.63 16.51
N PHE A 9 8.24 -1.83 15.71
CA PHE A 9 8.15 -0.38 15.74
C PHE A 9 6.73 0.19 15.53
N PRO A 10 5.86 -0.36 14.66
CA PRO A 10 4.48 0.09 14.52
C PRO A 10 3.62 -0.12 15.77
N TRP A 11 4.00 -1.00 16.68
CA TRP A 11 3.25 -1.29 17.91
C TRP A 11 3.23 -0.09 18.87
N LEU A 12 4.34 0.62 18.98
CA LEU A 12 4.46 1.76 19.89
C LEU A 12 3.44 2.87 19.60
N PRO A 13 3.36 3.42 18.37
CA PRO A 13 2.33 4.40 18.07
C PRO A 13 0.92 3.81 18.15
N ALA A 14 0.69 2.57 17.73
CA ALA A 14 -0.63 1.94 17.79
C ALA A 14 -1.15 1.79 19.22
N ALA A 15 -0.28 1.54 20.19
CA ALA A 15 -0.63 1.48 21.60
C ALA A 15 -0.83 2.86 22.24
N SER A 16 -0.28 3.92 21.64
CA SER A 16 -0.20 5.26 22.25
C SER A 16 -1.16 6.29 21.65
N THR A 17 -1.82 5.98 20.55
CA THR A 17 -2.72 6.91 19.85
C THR A 17 -4.02 6.22 19.42
N PRO A 18 -5.17 6.94 19.45
CA PRO A 18 -6.41 6.46 18.84
C PRO A 18 -6.43 6.61 17.31
N LEU A 19 -5.42 7.23 16.71
CA LEU A 19 -5.33 7.39 15.26
C LEU A 19 -5.01 6.07 14.57
N PRO A 20 -5.49 5.84 13.33
CA PRO A 20 -5.08 4.69 12.55
C PRO A 20 -3.57 4.66 12.36
N VAL A 21 -2.96 3.49 12.58
CA VAL A 21 -1.53 3.26 12.34
C VAL A 21 -1.37 2.31 11.17
N ILE A 22 -0.50 2.67 10.22
CA ILE A 22 -0.18 1.85 9.05
C ILE A 22 1.25 1.38 9.16
N GLY A 23 1.44 0.07 9.18
CA GLY A 23 2.74 -0.58 9.17
C GLY A 23 3.20 -0.90 7.75
N VAL A 24 4.47 -0.64 7.46
CA VAL A 24 5.11 -0.96 6.19
C VAL A 24 6.26 -1.92 6.48
N PRO A 25 6.12 -3.21 6.18
CA PRO A 25 7.22 -4.16 6.33
C PRO A 25 8.31 -3.83 5.30
N ILE A 26 9.55 -3.81 5.77
CA ILE A 26 10.73 -3.53 4.93
C ILE A 26 11.51 -4.81 4.70
N ASN A 27 11.86 -5.05 3.45
CA ASN A 27 12.74 -6.16 3.10
C ASN A 27 14.17 -5.86 3.54
N SER A 28 14.58 -6.43 4.66
CA SER A 28 15.95 -6.37 5.15
C SER A 28 16.53 -7.77 5.44
N THR A 29 15.69 -8.71 5.85
CA THR A 29 16.02 -10.13 6.09
C THR A 29 14.85 -11.00 5.65
N LEU A 30 15.07 -12.28 5.33
CA LEU A 30 14.06 -13.28 4.97
C LEU A 30 13.03 -12.77 3.93
N ASP A 31 13.50 -12.02 2.94
CA ASP A 31 12.67 -11.39 1.90
C ASP A 31 11.54 -10.50 2.47
N GLY A 32 11.71 -10.00 3.69
CA GLY A 32 10.74 -9.15 4.39
C GLY A 32 9.62 -9.92 5.09
N MET A 33 9.61 -11.25 5.05
CA MET A 33 8.57 -12.09 5.68
C MET A 33 8.57 -11.98 7.20
N ASP A 34 9.74 -11.90 7.82
CA ASP A 34 9.88 -11.66 9.26
C ASP A 34 9.25 -10.32 9.68
N ALA A 35 9.51 -9.27 8.91
CA ALA A 35 8.92 -7.94 9.14
C ALA A 35 7.40 -7.96 8.95
N LEU A 36 6.90 -8.58 7.88
CA LEU A 36 5.47 -8.70 7.61
C LEU A 36 4.75 -9.43 8.74
N LEU A 37 5.24 -10.59 9.14
CA LEU A 37 4.62 -11.39 10.19
C LEU A 37 4.68 -10.69 11.55
N ALA A 38 5.76 -9.97 11.86
CA ALA A 38 5.88 -9.20 13.10
C ALA A 38 4.88 -8.03 13.16
N ILE A 39 4.61 -7.35 12.03
CA ILE A 39 3.70 -6.21 11.98
C ILE A 39 2.24 -6.66 11.99
N VAL A 40 1.89 -7.72 11.27
CA VAL A 40 0.49 -8.14 11.10
C VAL A 40 -0.10 -8.81 12.35
N GLN A 41 0.74 -9.41 13.19
CA GLN A 41 0.31 -10.13 14.40
C GLN A 41 0.17 -9.18 15.60
N MET A 42 -0.91 -8.40 15.59
CA MET A 42 -1.21 -7.47 16.68
C MET A 42 -2.14 -8.10 17.71
N PRO A 43 -1.99 -7.76 19.01
CA PRO A 43 -2.91 -8.22 20.03
C PRO A 43 -4.32 -7.58 19.85
N PRO A 44 -5.38 -8.25 20.34
CA PRO A 44 -6.73 -7.67 20.32
C PRO A 44 -6.77 -6.27 20.96
N GLY A 45 -7.44 -5.34 20.31
CA GLY A 45 -7.59 -3.95 20.77
C GLY A 45 -6.53 -2.97 20.28
N ILE A 46 -5.45 -3.44 19.66
CA ILE A 46 -4.36 -2.58 19.13
C ILE A 46 -4.10 -2.94 17.65
N PRO A 47 -5.00 -2.59 16.73
CA PRO A 47 -4.84 -2.94 15.32
C PRO A 47 -3.79 -2.06 14.63
N VAL A 48 -3.07 -2.66 13.67
CA VAL A 48 -2.21 -1.97 12.71
C VAL A 48 -2.63 -2.37 11.30
N ALA A 49 -2.97 -1.41 10.46
CA ALA A 49 -3.19 -1.67 9.04
C ALA A 49 -1.85 -1.97 8.36
N THR A 50 -1.72 -3.13 7.73
CA THR A 50 -0.47 -3.57 7.13
C THR A 50 -0.58 -3.59 5.61
N VAL A 51 0.40 -3.02 4.92
CA VAL A 51 0.55 -3.08 3.46
C VAL A 51 1.57 -4.14 3.07
N GLY A 52 1.74 -4.38 1.78
CA GLY A 52 2.76 -5.30 1.28
C GLY A 52 4.19 -4.88 1.62
N ILE A 53 5.12 -5.81 1.53
CA ILE A 53 6.56 -5.57 1.75
C ILE A 53 7.05 -4.47 0.81
N ASN A 54 7.77 -3.48 1.34
CA ASN A 54 8.22 -2.27 0.65
C ASN A 54 7.08 -1.40 0.07
N GLY A 55 5.84 -1.60 0.51
CA GLY A 55 4.63 -0.97 -0.02
C GLY A 55 4.38 0.45 0.48
N ALA A 56 5.39 1.29 0.62
CA ALA A 56 5.26 2.66 1.17
C ALA A 56 4.27 3.53 0.38
N LEU A 57 4.22 3.39 -0.95
CA LEU A 57 3.25 4.11 -1.78
C LEU A 57 1.81 3.72 -1.43
N ASN A 58 1.53 2.42 -1.28
CA ASN A 58 0.20 1.95 -0.89
C ASN A 58 -0.16 2.39 0.53
N ALA A 59 0.81 2.46 1.45
CA ALA A 59 0.58 3.01 2.78
C ALA A 59 0.18 4.49 2.72
N ALA A 60 0.86 5.29 1.90
CA ALA A 60 0.51 6.69 1.70
C ALA A 60 -0.90 6.86 1.09
N ILE A 61 -1.24 6.06 0.09
CA ILE A 61 -2.58 6.08 -0.53
C ILE A 61 -3.64 5.66 0.49
N LEU A 62 -3.39 4.64 1.29
CA LEU A 62 -4.31 4.19 2.35
C LEU A 62 -4.53 5.28 3.40
N ALA A 63 -3.48 5.99 3.81
CA ALA A 63 -3.60 7.14 4.70
C ALA A 63 -4.49 8.25 4.09
N VAL A 64 -4.28 8.57 2.82
CA VAL A 64 -5.13 9.52 2.09
C VAL A 64 -6.59 9.04 2.01
N GLN A 65 -6.81 7.74 1.79
CA GLN A 65 -8.17 7.17 1.80
C GLN A 65 -8.86 7.36 3.15
N MET A 66 -8.15 7.10 4.25
CA MET A 66 -8.70 7.32 5.60
C MET A 66 -9.02 8.79 5.85
N LEU A 67 -8.13 9.70 5.50
CA LEU A 67 -8.35 11.15 5.64
C LEU A 67 -9.48 11.67 4.76
N SER A 68 -9.68 11.09 3.58
CA SER A 68 -10.71 11.50 2.63
C SER A 68 -12.14 11.17 3.08
N LEU A 69 -12.32 10.36 4.12
CA LEU A 69 -13.65 10.07 4.69
C LEU A 69 -14.31 11.32 5.31
N GLY A 70 -13.49 12.28 5.77
CA GLY A 70 -13.95 13.55 6.33
C GLY A 70 -13.60 14.79 5.50
N ASP A 71 -13.07 14.61 4.27
CA ASP A 71 -12.60 15.70 3.41
C ASP A 71 -12.97 15.47 1.95
N GLU A 72 -14.03 16.15 1.50
CA GLU A 72 -14.53 16.01 0.12
C GLU A 72 -13.52 16.45 -0.95
N GLN A 73 -12.71 17.48 -0.67
CA GLN A 73 -11.71 17.95 -1.61
C GLN A 73 -10.62 16.88 -1.81
N LEU A 74 -10.19 16.26 -0.73
CA LEU A 74 -9.23 15.17 -0.77
C LEU A 74 -9.80 13.93 -1.47
N ALA A 75 -11.06 13.60 -1.21
CA ALA A 75 -11.79 12.53 -1.89
C ALA A 75 -11.84 12.76 -3.40
N GLY A 76 -12.09 13.99 -3.85
CA GLY A 76 -12.05 14.37 -5.26
C GLY A 76 -10.68 14.17 -5.91
N LYS A 77 -9.62 14.59 -5.22
CA LYS A 77 -8.23 14.39 -5.67
C LYS A 77 -7.90 12.90 -5.80
N LEU A 78 -8.30 12.08 -4.83
CA LEU A 78 -8.08 10.64 -4.84
C LEU A 78 -8.83 9.95 -6.00
N LYS A 79 -10.08 10.37 -6.27
CA LYS A 79 -10.85 9.88 -7.42
C LYS A 79 -10.14 10.18 -8.74
N ASN A 80 -9.59 11.38 -8.89
CA ASN A 80 -8.84 11.77 -10.07
C ASN A 80 -7.52 10.98 -10.22
N TYR A 81 -6.82 10.75 -9.12
CA TYR A 81 -5.63 9.90 -9.09
C TYR A 81 -5.95 8.48 -9.60
N LYS A 82 -7.02 7.85 -9.10
CA LYS A 82 -7.46 6.51 -9.55
C LYS A 82 -7.85 6.47 -11.04
N LYS A 83 -8.53 7.52 -11.53
CA LYS A 83 -8.80 7.65 -12.98
C LYS A 83 -7.52 7.71 -13.81
N GLY A 84 -6.50 8.41 -13.32
CA GLY A 84 -5.19 8.47 -13.98
C GLY A 84 -4.49 7.11 -14.05
N LEU A 85 -4.64 6.26 -13.01
CA LEU A 85 -4.12 4.88 -13.05
C LEU A 85 -4.84 4.05 -14.11
N ALA A 86 -6.17 4.12 -14.18
CA ALA A 86 -6.96 3.42 -15.20
C ALA A 86 -6.54 3.83 -16.62
N LYS A 87 -6.34 5.15 -16.85
CA LYS A 87 -5.88 5.65 -18.15
C LYS A 87 -4.52 5.07 -18.55
N LYS A 88 -3.56 4.99 -17.60
CA LYS A 88 -2.24 4.39 -17.88
C LYS A 88 -2.34 2.94 -18.39
N ILE A 89 -3.28 2.17 -17.86
CA ILE A 89 -3.50 0.78 -18.29
C ILE A 89 -4.10 0.75 -19.70
N VAL A 90 -5.09 1.60 -19.99
CA VAL A 90 -5.68 1.71 -21.32
C VAL A 90 -4.62 2.09 -22.36
N ASP A 91 -3.85 3.15 -22.08
CA ASP A 91 -2.77 3.62 -22.95
C ASP A 91 -1.71 2.52 -23.20
N ALA A 92 -1.39 1.72 -22.16
CA ALA A 92 -0.45 0.60 -22.28
C ALA A 92 -1.02 -0.53 -23.15
N ASN A 93 -2.30 -0.85 -23.01
CA ASN A 93 -2.98 -1.85 -23.84
C ASN A 93 -3.04 -1.42 -25.32
N GLU A 94 -3.32 -0.15 -25.59
CA GLU A 94 -3.32 0.38 -26.96
C GLU A 94 -1.94 0.28 -27.60
N LYS A 95 -0.87 0.60 -26.86
CA LYS A 95 0.51 0.41 -27.32
C LYS A 95 0.83 -1.06 -27.59
N LEU A 96 0.41 -1.96 -26.71
CA LEU A 96 0.63 -3.39 -26.86
C LEU A 96 -0.10 -3.96 -28.09
N ALA A 97 -1.31 -3.48 -28.38
CA ALA A 97 -2.07 -3.88 -29.56
C ALA A 97 -1.39 -3.51 -30.89
N GLN A 98 -0.50 -2.51 -30.87
CA GLN A 98 0.28 -2.09 -32.06
C GLN A 98 1.55 -2.93 -32.26
N VAL A 99 1.93 -3.75 -31.28
CA VAL A 99 3.13 -4.60 -31.38
C VAL A 99 2.81 -5.80 -32.28
N LYS A 100 3.57 -5.93 -33.39
CA LYS A 100 3.51 -7.10 -34.26
C LYS A 100 4.44 -8.18 -33.74
N TYR A 101 3.88 -9.34 -33.41
CA TYR A 101 4.67 -10.50 -32.99
C TYR A 101 5.03 -11.36 -34.23
N ALA A 102 6.24 -11.91 -34.22
CA ALA A 102 6.72 -12.78 -35.31
C ALA A 102 5.95 -14.13 -35.37
N PHE A 103 5.33 -14.52 -34.26
CA PHE A 103 4.57 -15.77 -34.15
C PHE A 103 3.10 -15.49 -33.89
N LYS A 104 2.19 -16.25 -34.54
CA LYS A 104 0.77 -16.22 -34.21
C LYS A 104 0.60 -16.77 -32.77
N THR A 105 0.17 -15.94 -31.84
CA THR A 105 -0.39 -16.39 -30.58
C THR A 105 -1.88 -16.60 -30.80
N ASN A 106 -2.34 -17.78 -30.53
CA ASN A 106 -3.77 -18.09 -30.55
C ASN A 106 -4.51 -17.37 -29.45
#